data_6a43ab5cb63ffd13d9d30f093f4e921a
#
_entry.id   6a43ab5cb63ffd13d9d30f093f4e921a
#
_cell.length_a   1.000
_cell.length_b   1.000
_cell.length_c   1.000
_cell.angle_alpha   90.00
_cell.angle_beta   90.00
_cell.angle_gamma   90.00
#
_symmetry.space_group_name_H-M   'P 1'
#
loop_
_entity.id
_entity.type
_entity.pdbx_description
1 polymer ?
#
loop_
_entity_poly.entity_id
_entity_poly.type
_entity_poly.pdbx_seq_one_letter_code
_entity_poly.pdbx_strand_id
1 'polypeptide(L)'
;LKGLWLKIHRIMAEGEAEASGRRKLKLDLGSLTEKNMGQLKKLNTATFPVKYKDQFYLDLVKYFEFCRLGFYADVLVGSICCRLEDRTDGGKALYIMTLSILKPYRQRNLASQLVQWILDRAQSKECQDKDVREIYLHVQTSNKTALAFYKKFGFKVTEKIEDYYHNIDPPDCYVLRRPMNGHDLTHEVLDINP
;
A
#
# COMPACT_ATOMS: atom_id res chain seq x y z
N LEU A 1 -21.00 10.42 9.90
CA LEU A 1 -20.66 9.00 10.24
C LEU A 1 -21.82 8.04 9.91
N LYS A 2 -23.09 8.35 10.32
CA LYS A 2 -24.26 7.51 10.01
C LYS A 2 -24.52 7.37 8.51
N GLY A 3 -24.36 8.45 7.72
CA GLY A 3 -24.62 8.41 6.27
C GLY A 3 -23.63 7.56 5.48
N LEU A 4 -22.36 7.56 5.87
CA LEU A 4 -21.33 6.72 5.24
C LEU A 4 -21.50 5.25 5.62
N TRP A 5 -21.86 4.97 6.88
CA TRP A 5 -22.15 3.63 7.38
C TRP A 5 -23.37 3.00 6.70
N LEU A 6 -24.45 3.78 6.54
CA LEU A 6 -25.66 3.37 5.80
C LEU A 6 -25.37 3.11 4.30
N LYS A 7 -24.55 3.94 3.66
CA LYS A 7 -24.16 3.75 2.26
C LYS A 7 -23.32 2.49 2.08
N ILE A 8 -22.39 2.21 2.99
CA ILE A 8 -21.58 0.98 3.00
C ILE A 8 -22.45 -0.25 3.25
N HIS A 9 -23.39 -0.20 4.21
CA HIS A 9 -24.31 -1.31 4.51
C HIS A 9 -25.29 -1.58 3.37
N ARG A 10 -25.83 -0.53 2.73
CA ARG A 10 -26.68 -0.68 1.56
C ARG A 10 -25.96 -1.35 0.38
N ILE A 11 -24.71 -0.94 0.11
CA ILE A 11 -23.86 -1.56 -0.93
C ILE A 11 -23.56 -3.03 -0.59
N MET A 12 -23.39 -3.36 0.68
CA MET A 12 -23.18 -4.75 1.13
C MET A 12 -24.44 -5.61 0.98
N ALA A 13 -25.60 -5.08 1.33
CA ALA A 13 -26.89 -5.78 1.20
C ALA A 13 -27.26 -6.02 -0.28
N GLU A 14 -26.97 -5.04 -1.17
CA GLU A 14 -27.15 -5.19 -2.61
C GLU A 14 -26.18 -6.22 -3.21
N GLY A 15 -24.96 -6.38 -2.63
CA GLY A 15 -23.96 -7.39 -3.04
C GLY A 15 -24.31 -8.83 -2.62
N GLU A 16 -25.11 -9.01 -1.56
CA GLU A 16 -25.59 -10.34 -1.14
C GLU A 16 -26.82 -10.80 -1.93
N ALA A 17 -27.65 -9.89 -2.44
CA ALA A 17 -28.84 -10.20 -3.22
C ALA A 17 -28.55 -10.61 -4.69
N GLU A 18 -27.36 -10.31 -5.22
CA GLU A 18 -26.97 -10.60 -6.62
C GLU A 18 -26.10 -11.86 -6.79
N ALA A 19 -26.26 -12.88 -5.97
CA ALA A 19 -25.46 -14.11 -6.01
C ALA A 19 -25.65 -15.00 -7.27
N SER A 20 -26.48 -14.60 -8.25
CA SER A 20 -26.66 -15.33 -9.52
C SER A 20 -26.18 -14.60 -10.79
N GLY A 21 -25.66 -13.39 -10.64
CA GLY A 21 -25.04 -12.64 -11.72
C GLY A 21 -24.03 -11.66 -11.14
N ARG A 22 -22.85 -12.15 -10.73
CA ARG A 22 -21.79 -11.29 -10.15
C ARG A 22 -21.42 -10.19 -11.13
N ARG A 23 -22.05 -9.02 -11.04
CA ARG A 23 -21.55 -7.79 -11.64
C ARG A 23 -20.12 -7.59 -11.13
N LYS A 24 -19.16 -7.61 -12.06
CA LYS A 24 -17.76 -7.33 -11.76
C LYS A 24 -17.72 -5.95 -11.10
N LEU A 25 -17.31 -5.90 -9.82
CA LEU A 25 -17.20 -4.63 -9.11
C LEU A 25 -16.29 -3.70 -9.89
N LYS A 26 -16.81 -2.58 -10.36
CA LYS A 26 -16.00 -1.57 -11.02
C LYS A 26 -15.21 -0.81 -9.94
N LEU A 27 -13.94 -1.13 -9.86
CA LEU A 27 -12.97 -0.43 -9.00
C LEU A 27 -12.27 0.61 -9.86
N ASP A 28 -12.31 1.86 -9.43
CA ASP A 28 -11.62 2.95 -10.10
C ASP A 28 -10.44 3.42 -9.27
N LEU A 29 -9.32 3.76 -9.93
CA LEU A 29 -8.15 4.33 -9.28
C LEU A 29 -8.12 5.83 -9.49
N GLY A 30 -7.97 6.59 -8.39
CA GLY A 30 -7.91 8.05 -8.38
C GLY A 30 -6.64 8.59 -7.74
N SER A 31 -6.33 9.84 -8.00
CA SER A 31 -5.18 10.53 -7.40
C SER A 31 -5.49 11.00 -5.98
N LEU A 32 -4.46 10.98 -5.12
CA LEU A 32 -4.50 11.67 -3.84
C LEU A 32 -4.35 13.17 -4.08
N THR A 33 -5.13 13.96 -3.38
CA THR A 33 -5.12 15.42 -3.42
C THR A 33 -5.43 15.96 -2.02
N GLU A 34 -5.19 17.24 -1.78
CA GLU A 34 -5.56 17.87 -0.52
C GLU A 34 -7.06 17.71 -0.20
N LYS A 35 -7.93 17.77 -1.23
CA LYS A 35 -9.39 17.68 -1.07
C LYS A 35 -9.87 16.32 -0.55
N ASN A 36 -9.15 15.23 -0.83
CA ASN A 36 -9.54 13.89 -0.41
C ASN A 36 -8.64 13.31 0.71
N MET A 37 -7.69 14.09 1.23
CA MET A 37 -6.82 13.71 2.35
C MET A 37 -7.61 13.30 3.60
N GLY A 38 -8.71 13.98 3.90
CA GLY A 38 -9.59 13.62 5.01
C GLY A 38 -10.25 12.24 4.84
N GLN A 39 -10.50 11.81 3.60
CA GLN A 39 -11.01 10.46 3.32
C GLN A 39 -9.91 9.42 3.55
N LEU A 40 -8.66 9.68 3.11
CA LEU A 40 -7.51 8.83 3.37
C LEU A 40 -7.28 8.65 4.89
N LYS A 41 -7.35 9.73 5.67
CA LYS A 41 -7.22 9.66 7.13
C LYS A 41 -8.26 8.74 7.77
N LYS A 42 -9.53 8.81 7.32
CA LYS A 42 -10.61 7.92 7.76
C LYS A 42 -10.36 6.46 7.35
N LEU A 43 -9.90 6.23 6.12
CA LEU A 43 -9.55 4.90 5.64
C LEU A 43 -8.44 4.27 6.50
N ASN A 44 -7.34 4.99 6.74
CA ASN A 44 -6.23 4.52 7.56
C ASN A 44 -6.66 4.21 9.00
N THR A 45 -7.48 5.07 9.61
CA THR A 45 -8.03 4.85 10.96
C THR A 45 -8.92 3.59 11.03
N ALA A 46 -9.59 3.23 9.94
CA ALA A 46 -10.43 2.04 9.88
C ALA A 46 -9.68 0.75 9.55
N THR A 47 -8.46 0.85 9.01
CA THR A 47 -7.71 -0.31 8.48
C THR A 47 -6.50 -0.70 9.31
N PHE A 48 -5.85 0.26 9.97
CA PHE A 48 -4.66 0.02 10.77
C PHE A 48 -4.94 0.05 12.27
N PRO A 49 -4.27 -0.79 13.07
CA PRO A 49 -4.39 -0.78 14.52
C PRO A 49 -3.72 0.45 15.17
N VAL A 50 -2.84 1.11 14.42
CA VAL A 50 -2.11 2.31 14.85
C VAL A 50 -2.69 3.57 14.21
N LYS A 51 -2.70 4.68 14.96
CA LYS A 51 -3.11 5.99 14.43
C LYS A 51 -1.89 6.75 13.93
N TYR A 52 -1.91 7.14 12.66
CA TYR A 52 -0.90 8.04 12.11
C TYR A 52 -1.13 9.46 12.61
N LYS A 53 -0.03 10.15 13.00
CA LYS A 53 -0.05 11.56 13.41
C LYS A 53 -0.41 12.45 12.21
N ASP A 54 -0.91 13.65 12.48
CA ASP A 54 -1.26 14.62 11.43
C ASP A 54 -0.06 14.98 10.55
N GLN A 55 1.15 15.00 11.11
CA GLN A 55 2.39 15.20 10.36
C GLN A 55 2.56 14.22 9.20
N PHE A 56 2.21 12.95 9.37
CA PHE A 56 2.24 11.96 8.28
C PHE A 56 1.43 12.41 7.06
N TYR A 57 0.24 12.97 7.29
CA TYR A 57 -0.64 13.44 6.20
C TYR A 57 -0.15 14.74 5.58
N LEU A 58 0.45 15.63 6.35
CA LEU A 58 1.07 16.85 5.85
C LEU A 58 2.29 16.54 4.97
N ASP A 59 3.09 15.57 5.35
CA ASP A 59 4.26 15.14 4.58
C ASP A 59 3.87 14.46 3.26
N LEU A 60 2.70 13.79 3.19
CA LEU A 60 2.21 13.17 1.97
C LEU A 60 1.97 14.16 0.82
N VAL A 61 1.73 15.43 1.11
CA VAL A 61 1.54 16.47 0.08
C VAL A 61 2.73 16.53 -0.88
N LYS A 62 3.95 16.29 -0.38
CA LYS A 62 5.18 16.28 -1.17
C LYS A 62 5.29 15.09 -2.13
N TYR A 63 4.46 14.05 -1.92
CA TYR A 63 4.58 12.75 -2.59
C TYR A 63 3.26 12.31 -3.24
N PHE A 64 2.34 13.21 -3.54
CA PHE A 64 1.05 12.88 -4.17
C PHE A 64 1.20 12.06 -5.44
N GLU A 65 2.25 12.30 -6.20
CA GLU A 65 2.57 11.56 -7.43
C GLU A 65 2.87 10.06 -7.20
N PHE A 66 3.24 9.67 -5.97
CA PHE A 66 3.50 8.30 -5.55
C PHE A 66 2.39 7.74 -4.65
N CYS A 67 1.23 8.38 -4.64
CA CYS A 67 0.06 7.96 -3.88
C CYS A 67 -1.12 7.68 -4.81
N ARG A 68 -1.86 6.59 -4.54
CA ARG A 68 -3.04 6.22 -5.33
C ARG A 68 -4.18 5.76 -4.43
N LEU A 69 -5.38 6.14 -4.79
CA LEU A 69 -6.61 5.81 -4.09
C LEU A 69 -7.45 4.84 -4.91
N GLY A 70 -8.08 3.88 -4.24
CA GLY A 70 -9.00 2.94 -4.87
C GLY A 70 -10.43 3.19 -4.43
N PHE A 71 -11.33 3.38 -5.40
CA PHE A 71 -12.74 3.69 -5.17
C PHE A 71 -13.63 2.56 -5.65
N TYR A 72 -14.73 2.37 -4.95
CA TYR A 72 -15.86 1.56 -5.37
C TYR A 72 -17.13 2.42 -5.25
N ALA A 73 -17.82 2.65 -6.37
CA ALA A 73 -19.00 3.51 -6.42
C ALA A 73 -18.79 4.84 -5.64
N ASP A 74 -17.71 5.56 -5.96
CA ASP A 74 -17.28 6.83 -5.35
C ASP A 74 -16.91 6.77 -3.86
N VAL A 75 -16.94 5.57 -3.25
CA VAL A 75 -16.47 5.37 -1.88
C VAL A 75 -14.99 4.96 -1.90
N LEU A 76 -14.16 5.67 -1.14
CA LEU A 76 -12.76 5.31 -0.95
C LEU A 76 -12.67 4.01 -0.13
N VAL A 77 -12.13 2.95 -0.73
CA VAL A 77 -12.05 1.61 -0.13
C VAL A 77 -10.63 1.06 -0.02
N GLY A 78 -9.66 1.72 -0.65
CA GLY A 78 -8.25 1.33 -0.57
C GLY A 78 -7.31 2.46 -0.95
N SER A 79 -6.04 2.35 -0.57
CA SER A 79 -5.00 3.29 -0.94
C SER A 79 -3.62 2.66 -0.89
N ILE A 80 -2.70 3.20 -1.68
CA ILE A 80 -1.26 3.04 -1.51
C ILE A 80 -0.63 4.41 -1.38
N CYS A 81 0.26 4.59 -0.39
CA CYS A 81 0.99 5.82 -0.18
C CYS A 81 2.48 5.50 -0.08
N CYS A 82 3.26 6.12 -0.95
CA CYS A 82 4.70 5.96 -1.00
C CYS A 82 5.38 7.32 -0.88
N ARG A 83 6.65 7.31 -0.47
CA ARG A 83 7.52 8.49 -0.51
C ARG A 83 8.84 8.14 -1.19
N LEU A 84 9.44 9.14 -1.79
CA LEU A 84 10.76 9.04 -2.40
C LEU A 84 11.82 9.39 -1.34
N GLU A 85 12.85 8.59 -1.22
CA GLU A 85 13.93 8.74 -0.26
C GLU A 85 15.29 8.68 -0.95
N ASP A 86 16.27 9.38 -0.39
CA ASP A 86 17.66 9.27 -0.79
C ASP A 86 18.25 7.97 -0.23
N ARG A 87 19.03 7.27 -1.04
CA ARG A 87 19.81 6.10 -0.61
C ARG A 87 21.21 6.55 -0.18
N THR A 88 21.78 5.85 0.78
CA THR A 88 23.15 6.12 1.27
C THR A 88 24.23 5.77 0.24
N ASP A 89 23.94 4.82 -0.66
CA ASP A 89 24.82 4.37 -1.75
C ASP A 89 24.55 5.07 -3.08
N GLY A 90 23.80 6.15 -3.06
CA GLY A 90 23.39 6.96 -4.22
C GLY A 90 22.08 6.50 -4.83
N GLY A 91 21.47 7.40 -5.63
CA GLY A 91 20.15 7.22 -6.21
C GLY A 91 19.02 7.36 -5.20
N LYS A 92 17.84 6.88 -5.57
CA LYS A 92 16.60 7.00 -4.80
C LYS A 92 15.96 5.63 -4.56
N ALA A 93 15.16 5.56 -3.50
CA ALA A 93 14.27 4.44 -3.22
C ALA A 93 12.84 4.95 -3.04
N LEU A 94 11.86 4.17 -3.48
CA LEU A 94 10.45 4.38 -3.14
C LEU A 94 10.09 3.53 -1.92
N TYR A 95 9.71 4.18 -0.84
CA TYR A 95 9.23 3.52 0.37
C TYR A 95 7.71 3.43 0.35
N ILE A 96 7.15 2.22 0.35
CA ILE A 96 5.71 2.01 0.54
C ILE A 96 5.41 2.17 2.03
N MET A 97 4.87 3.33 2.40
CA MET A 97 4.51 3.64 3.78
C MET A 97 3.24 2.93 4.23
N THR A 98 2.23 2.88 3.36
CA THR A 98 0.94 2.23 3.64
C THR A 98 0.35 1.60 2.39
N LEU A 99 -0.23 0.41 2.56
CA LEU A 99 -1.17 -0.22 1.63
C LEU A 99 -2.41 -0.63 2.44
N SER A 100 -3.51 0.05 2.23
CA SER A 100 -4.74 -0.14 3.00
C SER A 100 -5.92 -0.53 2.12
N ILE A 101 -6.65 -1.57 2.53
CA ILE A 101 -7.90 -1.99 1.90
C ILE A 101 -8.92 -2.25 3.01
N LEU A 102 -10.09 -1.63 2.92
CA LEU A 102 -11.21 -1.91 3.80
C LEU A 102 -11.54 -3.40 3.79
N LYS A 103 -11.75 -3.99 4.97
CA LYS A 103 -11.93 -5.44 5.15
C LYS A 103 -12.96 -6.07 4.17
N PRO A 104 -14.15 -5.47 3.93
CA PRO A 104 -15.14 -6.04 2.99
C PRO A 104 -14.71 -6.03 1.52
N TYR A 105 -13.68 -5.24 1.17
CA TYR A 105 -13.17 -5.09 -0.21
C TYR A 105 -11.85 -5.83 -0.45
N ARG A 106 -11.35 -6.58 0.55
CA ARG A 106 -10.18 -7.45 0.39
C ARG A 106 -10.50 -8.63 -0.53
N GLN A 107 -9.44 -9.26 -1.06
CA GLN A 107 -9.52 -10.40 -2.00
C GLN A 107 -10.26 -10.10 -3.32
N ARG A 108 -10.39 -8.81 -3.68
CA ARG A 108 -11.01 -8.33 -4.91
C ARG A 108 -10.02 -7.68 -5.86
N ASN A 109 -8.76 -8.08 -5.79
CA ASN A 109 -7.65 -7.62 -6.65
C ASN A 109 -7.27 -6.13 -6.52
N LEU A 110 -7.88 -5.33 -5.62
CA LEU A 110 -7.58 -3.91 -5.49
C LEU A 110 -6.14 -3.66 -5.01
N ALA A 111 -5.67 -4.43 -4.01
CA ALA A 111 -4.29 -4.32 -3.53
C ALA A 111 -3.27 -4.59 -4.66
N SER A 112 -3.54 -5.59 -5.51
CA SER A 112 -2.69 -5.92 -6.66
C SER A 112 -2.67 -4.78 -7.69
N GLN A 113 -3.81 -4.16 -7.97
CA GLN A 113 -3.87 -3.01 -8.87
C GLN A 113 -3.09 -1.81 -8.33
N LEU A 114 -3.18 -1.53 -7.02
CA LEU A 114 -2.44 -0.45 -6.38
C LEU A 114 -0.93 -0.70 -6.38
N VAL A 115 -0.49 -1.94 -6.08
CA VAL A 115 0.93 -2.30 -6.13
C VAL A 115 1.43 -2.27 -7.57
N GLN A 116 0.69 -2.82 -8.53
CA GLN A 116 1.08 -2.75 -9.94
C GLN A 116 1.22 -1.31 -10.40
N TRP A 117 0.28 -0.44 -10.04
CA TRP A 117 0.33 0.97 -10.37
C TRP A 117 1.63 1.65 -9.88
N ILE A 118 2.06 1.40 -8.62
CA ILE A 118 3.32 2.01 -8.14
C ILE A 118 4.56 1.39 -8.80
N LEU A 119 4.52 0.11 -9.16
CA LEU A 119 5.58 -0.52 -9.92
C LEU A 119 5.72 0.09 -11.32
N ASP A 120 4.60 0.30 -12.02
CA ASP A 120 4.58 0.96 -13.33
C ASP A 120 5.05 2.42 -13.21
N ARG A 121 4.62 3.13 -12.17
CA ARG A 121 5.05 4.49 -11.89
C ARG A 121 6.56 4.58 -11.64
N ALA A 122 7.13 3.63 -10.89
CA ALA A 122 8.57 3.56 -10.61
C ALA A 122 9.41 3.27 -11.86
N GLN A 123 8.82 2.65 -12.89
CA GLN A 123 9.47 2.41 -14.18
C GLN A 123 9.31 3.57 -15.17
N SER A 124 8.56 4.62 -14.83
CA SER A 124 8.39 5.78 -15.70
C SER A 124 9.73 6.49 -15.95
N LYS A 125 9.82 7.17 -17.09
CA LYS A 125 11.01 7.95 -17.46
C LYS A 125 11.40 8.94 -16.35
N GLU A 126 10.43 9.59 -15.74
CA GLU A 126 10.66 10.54 -14.65
C GLU A 126 11.35 9.88 -13.43
N CYS A 127 10.95 8.64 -13.07
CA CYS A 127 11.60 7.90 -11.99
C CYS A 127 12.97 7.36 -12.40
N GLN A 128 13.17 7.01 -13.68
CA GLN A 128 14.48 6.66 -14.21
C GLN A 128 15.43 7.87 -14.17
N ASP A 129 14.96 9.03 -14.58
CA ASP A 129 15.73 10.29 -14.55
C ASP A 129 16.08 10.71 -13.09
N LYS A 130 15.26 10.35 -12.12
CA LYS A 130 15.52 10.50 -10.68
C LYS A 130 16.40 9.41 -10.08
N ASP A 131 16.86 8.44 -10.87
CA ASP A 131 17.65 7.27 -10.44
C ASP A 131 16.97 6.45 -9.34
N VAL A 132 15.68 6.12 -9.54
CA VAL A 132 14.94 5.23 -8.63
C VAL A 132 15.42 3.80 -8.84
N ARG A 133 16.14 3.26 -7.87
CA ARG A 133 16.82 1.96 -7.95
C ARG A 133 16.04 0.82 -7.33
N GLU A 134 15.19 1.11 -6.35
CA GLU A 134 14.40 0.08 -5.67
C GLU A 134 13.07 0.61 -5.12
N ILE A 135 12.19 -0.33 -4.83
CA ILE A 135 11.02 -0.12 -3.96
C ILE A 135 11.19 -1.02 -2.73
N TYR A 136 10.87 -0.50 -1.54
CA TYR A 136 10.93 -1.27 -0.32
C TYR A 136 9.79 -0.97 0.65
N LEU A 137 9.60 -1.88 1.61
CA LEU A 137 8.57 -1.76 2.65
C LEU A 137 8.92 -2.62 3.87
N HIS A 138 8.18 -2.39 4.96
CA HIS A 138 8.26 -3.17 6.19
C HIS A 138 7.00 -4.01 6.35
N VAL A 139 7.18 -5.28 6.74
CA VAL A 139 6.09 -6.22 7.03
C VAL A 139 6.34 -6.86 8.37
N GLN A 140 5.36 -6.85 9.27
CA GLN A 140 5.44 -7.59 10.53
C GLN A 140 5.75 -9.06 10.28
N THR A 141 6.67 -9.65 11.06
CA THR A 141 7.15 -11.02 10.83
C THR A 141 6.05 -12.08 10.85
N SER A 142 4.98 -11.86 11.61
CA SER A 142 3.81 -12.74 11.68
C SER A 142 2.83 -12.58 10.51
N ASN A 143 2.97 -11.55 9.68
CA ASN A 143 2.02 -11.28 8.59
C ASN A 143 2.33 -12.09 7.33
N LYS A 144 2.16 -13.42 7.44
CA LYS A 144 2.40 -14.37 6.34
C LYS A 144 1.62 -14.02 5.06
N THR A 145 0.42 -13.47 5.20
CA THR A 145 -0.41 -13.06 4.06
C THR A 145 0.26 -11.93 3.27
N ALA A 146 0.78 -10.92 3.94
CA ALA A 146 1.48 -9.82 3.27
C ALA A 146 2.81 -10.30 2.65
N LEU A 147 3.57 -11.14 3.36
CA LEU A 147 4.81 -11.72 2.82
C LEU A 147 4.55 -12.48 1.51
N ALA A 148 3.57 -13.39 1.50
CA ALA A 148 3.19 -14.14 0.31
C ALA A 148 2.64 -13.23 -0.81
N PHE A 149 1.93 -12.17 -0.45
CA PHE A 149 1.41 -11.19 -1.40
C PHE A 149 2.55 -10.44 -2.10
N TYR A 150 3.48 -9.84 -1.36
CA TYR A 150 4.59 -9.08 -1.96
C TYR A 150 5.59 -9.96 -2.71
N LYS A 151 5.79 -11.22 -2.29
CA LYS A 151 6.60 -12.21 -3.03
C LYS A 151 6.09 -12.39 -4.47
N LYS A 152 4.76 -12.39 -4.71
CA LYS A 152 4.17 -12.47 -6.06
C LYS A 152 4.54 -11.28 -6.96
N PHE A 153 4.88 -10.13 -6.37
CA PHE A 153 5.33 -8.93 -7.08
C PHE A 153 6.86 -8.84 -7.17
N GLY A 154 7.59 -9.91 -6.86
CA GLY A 154 9.04 -9.97 -6.98
C GLY A 154 9.80 -9.28 -5.84
N PHE A 155 9.14 -8.92 -4.74
CA PHE A 155 9.83 -8.47 -3.54
C PHE A 155 10.52 -9.65 -2.85
N LYS A 156 11.72 -9.39 -2.34
CA LYS A 156 12.54 -10.33 -1.59
C LYS A 156 12.77 -9.79 -0.18
N VAL A 157 12.83 -10.67 0.81
CA VAL A 157 13.18 -10.31 2.18
C VAL A 157 14.69 -10.13 2.25
N THR A 158 15.14 -9.01 2.77
CA THR A 158 16.56 -8.65 2.81
C THR A 158 17.09 -8.36 4.20
N GLU A 159 16.19 -8.11 5.15
CA GLU A 159 16.57 -7.74 6.50
C GLU A 159 15.48 -8.11 7.49
N LYS A 160 15.84 -8.47 8.72
CA LYS A 160 14.95 -8.56 9.87
C LYS A 160 15.34 -7.46 10.86
N ILE A 161 14.37 -6.64 11.26
CA ILE A 161 14.56 -5.61 12.29
C ILE A 161 13.77 -6.04 13.52
N GLU A 162 14.45 -6.18 14.64
CA GLU A 162 13.85 -6.52 15.92
C GLU A 162 13.28 -5.24 16.58
N ASP A 163 12.21 -5.40 17.35
CA ASP A 163 11.56 -4.31 18.11
C ASP A 163 11.18 -3.08 17.28
N TYR A 164 10.87 -3.28 15.98
CA TYR A 164 10.48 -2.18 15.09
C TYR A 164 9.13 -1.56 15.48
N TYR A 165 8.17 -2.37 15.91
CA TYR A 165 6.84 -1.91 16.32
C TYR A 165 6.71 -1.83 17.83
N HIS A 166 6.37 -0.67 18.39
CA HIS A 166 6.29 -0.47 19.84
C HIS A 166 4.99 -0.98 20.49
N ASN A 167 3.92 -1.19 19.71
CA ASN A 167 2.58 -1.48 20.26
C ASN A 167 1.89 -2.66 19.56
N ILE A 168 2.65 -3.53 18.94
CA ILE A 168 2.14 -4.69 18.19
C ILE A 168 3.02 -5.91 18.55
N ASP A 169 2.40 -7.07 18.71
CA ASP A 169 3.08 -8.33 18.98
C ASP A 169 2.93 -9.28 17.76
N PRO A 170 4.01 -9.89 17.24
CA PRO A 170 5.42 -9.62 17.55
C PRO A 170 5.87 -8.24 17.07
N PRO A 171 6.85 -7.60 17.77
CA PRO A 171 7.32 -6.26 17.42
C PRO A 171 8.22 -6.22 16.19
N ASP A 172 8.71 -7.37 15.74
CA ASP A 172 9.70 -7.50 14.66
C ASP A 172 9.08 -7.31 13.29
N CYS A 173 9.88 -6.77 12.37
CA CYS A 173 9.52 -6.71 10.95
C CYS A 173 10.59 -7.29 10.04
N TYR A 174 10.16 -7.63 8.82
CA TYR A 174 11.02 -7.86 7.67
C TYR A 174 11.03 -6.63 6.77
N VAL A 175 12.19 -6.30 6.23
CA VAL A 175 12.34 -5.37 5.12
C VAL A 175 12.25 -6.17 3.82
N LEU A 176 11.31 -5.80 2.97
CA LEU A 176 11.14 -6.38 1.65
C LEU A 176 11.59 -5.37 0.61
N ARG A 177 12.46 -5.80 -0.33
CA ARG A 177 12.99 -4.95 -1.40
C ARG A 177 12.75 -5.56 -2.77
N ARG A 178 12.52 -4.70 -3.75
CA ARG A 178 12.47 -5.06 -5.16
C ARG A 178 13.32 -4.08 -5.96
N PRO A 179 14.34 -4.55 -6.70
CA PRO A 179 15.13 -3.69 -7.58
C PRO A 179 14.29 -3.21 -8.76
N MET A 180 14.60 -2.02 -9.24
CA MET A 180 13.88 -1.34 -10.33
C MET A 180 14.87 -0.85 -11.39
N ASN A 181 14.36 -0.56 -12.59
CA ASN A 181 15.07 0.14 -13.67
C ASN A 181 16.42 -0.50 -14.08
N GLY A 182 16.50 -1.82 -14.04
CA GLY A 182 17.73 -2.56 -14.40
C GLY A 182 18.79 -2.61 -13.31
N HIS A 183 18.52 -2.07 -12.12
CA HIS A 183 19.43 -2.21 -10.98
C HIS A 183 19.32 -3.59 -10.34
N ASP A 184 20.42 -4.05 -9.77
CA ASP A 184 20.46 -5.27 -8.99
C ASP A 184 20.13 -5.01 -7.53
N LEU A 185 19.69 -6.05 -6.83
CA LEU A 185 19.48 -6.00 -5.40
C LEU A 185 20.85 -5.99 -4.70
N THR A 186 21.16 -4.90 -4.01
CA THR A 186 22.44 -4.71 -3.30
C THR A 186 22.50 -5.38 -1.93
N HIS A 187 21.39 -5.96 -1.48
CA HIS A 187 21.25 -6.61 -0.17
C HIS A 187 21.19 -8.13 -0.31
N GLU A 188 21.71 -8.83 0.69
CA GLU A 188 21.56 -10.28 0.80
C GLU A 188 20.08 -10.66 0.94
N VAL A 189 19.67 -11.75 0.29
CA VAL A 189 18.30 -12.25 0.37
C VAL A 189 18.21 -13.26 1.50
N LEU A 190 17.34 -13.00 2.45
CA LEU A 190 17.06 -13.94 3.54
C LEU A 190 16.09 -15.02 3.07
N ASP A 191 16.48 -16.28 3.26
CA ASP A 191 15.56 -17.40 3.04
C ASP A 191 14.68 -17.58 4.28
N ILE A 192 13.49 -17.01 4.21
CA ILE A 192 12.47 -17.20 5.22
C ILE A 192 11.45 -18.22 4.71
N ASN A 193 11.28 -19.33 5.43
CA ASN A 193 10.15 -20.23 5.22
C ASN A 193 8.90 -19.59 5.85
N PRO A 194 7.94 -19.04 5.04
CA PRO A 194 6.74 -18.38 5.56
C PRO A 194 5.72 -19.35 6.18
#